data_58ce81b88fb203f7663916b5103e0c27
#
_entry.id   58ce81b88fb203f7663916b5103e0c27
#
_cell.length_a   1.000
_cell.length_b   1.000
_cell.length_c   1.000
_cell.angle_alpha   90.00
_cell.angle_beta   90.00
_cell.angle_gamma   90.00
#
_symmetry.space_group_name_H-M   'P 1'
#
loop_
_entity.id
_entity.type
_entity.pdbx_description
1 polymer ?
#
loop_
_entity_poly.entity_id
_entity_poly.type
_entity_poly.pdbx_seq_one_letter_code
_entity_poly.pdbx_strand_id
1 'polypeptide(L)'
;MYQVDSEDANFLFMEKAESPTHISLVYLYDQSDLGDDPVRFTHIREHIGNRLNSAPVFYQKVQRTPADIDYPYWVDDKKFDLDFHVRHLALPKPGDWRQFCIQVSRLHSRPLDMSRPLWELYVIEGLDKVEGFPRDSFALYFKVHHCAMDEFTAQELLQSLHSQLANTRQHESSSQHIAHLPSNAPAPLEMVLRGVLNNSVRTLRLMLQSASNMRTLSKIVTRLSIRMAQDAVEGEQSGDSSNRFSQPLSAARVFEGTFYPRQLIDDYAQLVPGATTTHAMLAICGEAMRLYLEKHGELGEVPLRALLEVNVRNAGAHALVGNRIAINQV
;
A
#
# COMPACT_ATOMS: atom_id res chain seq x y z
N MET A 1 -21.69 -9.37 0.56
CA MET A 1 -21.07 -9.18 -0.75
C MET A 1 -21.20 -7.73 -1.14
N TYR A 2 -20.11 -7.08 -1.45
CA TYR A 2 -20.09 -5.70 -1.93
C TYR A 2 -19.08 -5.58 -3.08
N GLN A 3 -19.33 -4.61 -3.93
CA GLN A 3 -18.48 -4.33 -5.09
C GLN A 3 -17.25 -3.54 -4.63
N VAL A 4 -16.13 -3.73 -5.27
CA VAL A 4 -14.93 -2.91 -5.07
C VAL A 4 -15.24 -1.50 -5.52
N ASP A 5 -14.90 -0.51 -4.73
CA ASP A 5 -15.10 0.90 -5.09
C ASP A 5 -14.29 1.27 -6.34
N SER A 6 -14.76 2.27 -7.10
CA SER A 6 -14.13 2.66 -8.37
C SER A 6 -12.69 3.11 -8.20
N GLU A 7 -12.37 3.78 -7.10
CA GLU A 7 -11.02 4.25 -6.78
C GLU A 7 -10.11 3.07 -6.48
N ASP A 8 -10.57 2.12 -5.67
CA ASP A 8 -9.84 0.91 -5.32
C ASP A 8 -9.64 -0.01 -6.54
N ALA A 9 -10.65 -0.13 -7.40
CA ALA A 9 -10.58 -0.95 -8.61
C ALA A 9 -9.55 -0.44 -9.63
N ASN A 10 -9.26 0.85 -9.64
CA ASN A 10 -8.24 1.41 -10.52
C ASN A 10 -6.87 0.77 -10.28
N PHE A 11 -6.51 0.47 -9.02
CA PHE A 11 -5.26 -0.21 -8.71
C PHE A 11 -5.19 -1.62 -9.31
N LEU A 12 -6.33 -2.33 -9.39
CA LEU A 12 -6.41 -3.64 -10.05
C LEU A 12 -6.27 -3.55 -11.58
N PHE A 13 -6.82 -2.50 -12.18
CA PHE A 13 -6.76 -2.31 -13.64
C PHE A 13 -5.42 -1.72 -14.10
N MET A 14 -4.75 -0.97 -13.24
CA MET A 14 -3.42 -0.39 -13.53
C MET A 14 -2.28 -1.39 -13.31
N GLU A 15 -2.53 -2.49 -12.61
CA GLU A 15 -1.51 -3.48 -12.29
C GLU A 15 -0.91 -4.11 -13.54
N LYS A 16 0.41 -4.16 -13.58
CA LYS A 16 1.20 -4.82 -14.61
C LYS A 16 2.24 -5.73 -13.96
N ALA A 17 2.69 -6.73 -14.70
CA ALA A 17 3.72 -7.64 -14.22
C ALA A 17 5.01 -6.91 -13.79
N GLU A 18 5.35 -5.82 -14.51
CA GLU A 18 6.51 -4.98 -14.23
C GLU A 18 6.26 -3.93 -13.15
N SER A 19 5.00 -3.65 -12.85
CA SER A 19 4.57 -2.64 -11.88
C SER A 19 3.36 -3.12 -11.09
N PRO A 20 3.55 -4.10 -10.17
CA PRO A 20 2.49 -4.54 -9.28
C PRO A 20 2.10 -3.42 -8.32
N THR A 21 0.80 -3.27 -8.10
CA THR A 21 0.22 -2.20 -7.27
C THR A 21 0.00 -2.67 -5.83
N HIS A 22 1.06 -3.10 -5.17
CA HIS A 22 1.04 -3.43 -3.76
C HIS A 22 1.93 -2.52 -2.94
N ILE A 23 1.59 -2.34 -1.69
CA ILE A 23 2.39 -1.64 -0.68
C ILE A 23 3.00 -2.63 0.28
N SER A 24 4.09 -2.24 0.92
CA SER A 24 4.75 -3.08 1.92
C SER A 24 5.22 -2.26 3.10
N LEU A 25 5.03 -2.81 4.29
CA LEU A 25 5.48 -2.25 5.55
C LEU A 25 6.50 -3.20 6.18
N VAL A 26 7.57 -2.64 6.71
CA VAL A 26 8.64 -3.37 7.41
C VAL A 26 8.73 -2.86 8.85
N TYR A 27 8.59 -3.77 9.80
CA TYR A 27 8.78 -3.51 11.21
C TYR A 27 9.92 -4.36 11.74
N LEU A 28 10.81 -3.74 12.48
CA LEU A 28 11.94 -4.41 13.13
C LEU A 28 11.70 -4.45 14.62
N TYR A 29 11.87 -5.62 15.22
CA TYR A 29 11.60 -5.88 16.62
C TYR A 29 12.86 -6.30 17.36
N ASP A 30 13.13 -5.60 18.43
CA ASP A 30 14.13 -5.94 19.42
C ASP A 30 13.50 -6.85 20.47
N GLN A 31 14.17 -7.97 20.77
CA GLN A 31 13.74 -8.93 21.79
C GLN A 31 14.67 -8.97 23.00
N SER A 32 15.65 -8.08 23.09
CA SER A 32 16.68 -8.12 24.14
C SER A 32 16.11 -8.06 25.58
N ASP A 33 14.95 -7.40 25.74
CA ASP A 33 14.28 -7.25 27.04
C ASP A 33 13.43 -8.46 27.45
N LEU A 34 13.23 -9.45 26.56
CA LEU A 34 12.39 -10.62 26.82
C LEU A 34 13.14 -11.76 27.53
N GLY A 35 14.45 -11.66 27.70
CA GLY A 35 15.26 -12.67 28.37
C GLY A 35 15.22 -14.03 27.67
N ASP A 36 14.99 -15.10 28.43
CA ASP A 36 15.01 -16.49 27.94
C ASP A 36 13.71 -16.93 27.22
N ASP A 37 12.71 -16.06 27.07
CA ASP A 37 11.42 -16.38 26.44
C ASP A 37 11.16 -15.51 25.20
N PRO A 38 11.94 -15.67 24.12
CA PRO A 38 11.78 -14.87 22.92
C PRO A 38 10.46 -15.17 22.22
N VAL A 39 9.92 -14.17 21.54
CA VAL A 39 8.76 -14.34 20.66
C VAL A 39 9.16 -15.22 19.48
N ARG A 40 8.50 -16.35 19.31
CA ARG A 40 8.73 -17.29 18.21
C ARG A 40 7.69 -17.13 17.13
N PHE A 41 8.02 -17.55 15.93
CA PHE A 41 7.09 -17.54 14.78
C PHE A 41 5.72 -18.14 15.13
N THR A 42 5.68 -19.24 15.89
CA THR A 42 4.43 -19.87 16.29
C THR A 42 3.51 -18.95 17.12
N HIS A 43 4.10 -18.14 18.01
CA HIS A 43 3.35 -17.17 18.81
C HIS A 43 2.79 -16.04 17.93
N ILE A 44 3.59 -15.53 16.98
CA ILE A 44 3.16 -14.48 16.05
C ILE A 44 2.04 -15.00 15.15
N ARG A 45 2.18 -16.21 14.61
CA ARG A 45 1.18 -16.85 13.76
C ARG A 45 -0.16 -17.04 14.48
N GLU A 46 -0.12 -17.56 15.69
CA GLU A 46 -1.31 -17.75 16.53
C GLU A 46 -1.96 -16.40 16.87
N HIS A 47 -1.17 -15.42 17.27
CA HIS A 47 -1.64 -14.08 17.59
C HIS A 47 -2.37 -13.41 16.41
N ILE A 48 -1.81 -13.52 15.19
CA ILE A 48 -2.44 -13.02 13.98
C ILE A 48 -3.70 -13.82 13.66
N GLY A 49 -3.62 -15.16 13.72
CA GLY A 49 -4.76 -16.04 13.47
C GLY A 49 -5.99 -15.69 14.31
N ASN A 50 -5.77 -15.36 15.58
CA ASN A 50 -6.84 -14.98 16.51
C ASN A 50 -7.46 -13.59 16.20
N ARG A 51 -6.79 -12.78 15.39
CA ARG A 51 -7.22 -11.41 15.05
C ARG A 51 -7.68 -11.21 13.60
N LEU A 52 -7.65 -12.24 12.78
CA LEU A 52 -8.05 -12.15 11.36
C LEU A 52 -9.49 -11.66 11.15
N ASN A 53 -10.37 -11.94 12.11
CA ASN A 53 -11.76 -11.48 12.05
C ASN A 53 -11.92 -9.97 12.27
N SER A 54 -10.85 -9.25 12.60
CA SER A 54 -10.90 -7.81 12.80
C SER A 54 -11.13 -7.02 11.52
N ALA A 55 -10.71 -7.56 10.36
CA ALA A 55 -10.88 -6.90 9.08
C ALA A 55 -11.20 -7.88 7.95
N PRO A 56 -12.21 -7.58 7.11
CA PRO A 56 -12.60 -8.43 5.97
C PRO A 56 -11.47 -8.72 4.99
N VAL A 57 -10.54 -7.81 4.82
CA VAL A 57 -9.39 -7.93 3.91
C VAL A 57 -8.57 -9.20 4.15
N PHE A 58 -8.55 -9.71 5.37
CA PHE A 58 -7.78 -10.90 5.71
C PHE A 58 -8.35 -12.21 5.14
N TYR A 59 -9.65 -12.27 4.90
CA TYR A 59 -10.30 -13.50 4.42
C TYR A 59 -11.11 -13.33 3.13
N GLN A 60 -11.21 -12.10 2.61
CA GLN A 60 -11.87 -11.83 1.34
C GLN A 60 -10.87 -11.69 0.20
N LYS A 61 -11.28 -12.19 -0.96
CA LYS A 61 -10.55 -12.04 -2.21
C LYS A 61 -11.36 -11.29 -3.24
N VAL A 62 -10.69 -10.84 -4.28
CA VAL A 62 -11.32 -10.14 -5.40
C VAL A 62 -11.82 -11.15 -6.43
N GLN A 63 -13.10 -11.07 -6.76
CA GLN A 63 -13.71 -11.81 -7.85
C GLN A 63 -14.00 -10.86 -9.02
N ARG A 64 -13.25 -10.99 -10.11
CA ARG A 64 -13.48 -10.20 -11.33
C ARG A 64 -14.78 -10.60 -12.01
N THR A 65 -15.45 -9.63 -12.62
CA THR A 65 -16.63 -9.87 -13.44
C THR A 65 -16.23 -10.46 -14.81
N PRO A 66 -17.08 -11.29 -15.43
CA PRO A 66 -16.79 -11.80 -16.77
C PRO A 66 -16.51 -10.66 -17.75
N ALA A 67 -15.42 -10.79 -18.50
CA ALA A 67 -14.93 -9.77 -19.46
C ALA A 67 -14.74 -8.36 -18.86
N ASP A 68 -14.56 -8.27 -17.54
CA ASP A 68 -14.40 -7.00 -16.79
C ASP A 68 -15.47 -5.95 -17.12
N ILE A 69 -16.71 -6.39 -17.33
CA ILE A 69 -17.85 -5.52 -17.71
C ILE A 69 -18.29 -4.58 -16.60
N ASP A 70 -17.90 -4.85 -15.35
CA ASP A 70 -18.19 -4.01 -14.18
C ASP A 70 -17.07 -4.16 -13.15
N TYR A 71 -17.10 -3.36 -12.08
CA TYR A 71 -16.14 -3.46 -10.99
C TYR A 71 -16.20 -4.84 -10.33
N PRO A 72 -15.03 -5.35 -9.86
CA PRO A 72 -14.96 -6.63 -9.16
C PRO A 72 -15.77 -6.65 -7.86
N TYR A 73 -15.91 -7.83 -7.28
CA TYR A 73 -16.59 -8.05 -6.00
C TYR A 73 -15.64 -8.60 -4.96
N TRP A 74 -15.81 -8.15 -3.71
CA TRP A 74 -15.21 -8.79 -2.55
C TRP A 74 -16.04 -10.02 -2.16
N VAL A 75 -15.39 -11.17 -2.11
CA VAL A 75 -16.01 -12.45 -1.77
C VAL A 75 -15.13 -13.21 -0.78
N ASP A 76 -15.75 -13.97 0.11
CA ASP A 76 -15.01 -14.76 1.08
C ASP A 76 -14.23 -15.89 0.38
N ASP A 77 -12.99 -16.06 0.76
CA ASP A 77 -12.20 -17.19 0.29
C ASP A 77 -12.50 -18.44 1.13
N LYS A 78 -13.29 -19.35 0.55
CA LYS A 78 -13.64 -20.64 1.19
C LYS A 78 -12.44 -21.57 1.40
N LYS A 79 -11.32 -21.27 0.76
CA LYS A 79 -10.07 -22.04 0.85
C LYS A 79 -8.97 -21.23 1.55
N PHE A 80 -9.38 -20.27 2.40
CA PHE A 80 -8.43 -19.49 3.16
C PHE A 80 -7.48 -20.41 3.95
N ASP A 81 -6.20 -20.12 3.82
CA ASP A 81 -5.13 -20.86 4.48
C ASP A 81 -4.16 -19.85 5.12
N LEU A 82 -4.13 -19.84 6.44
CA LEU A 82 -3.27 -18.92 7.20
C LEU A 82 -1.78 -19.18 6.91
N ASP A 83 -1.38 -20.42 6.70
CA ASP A 83 0.02 -20.78 6.44
C ASP A 83 0.49 -20.33 5.05
N PHE A 84 -0.44 -20.09 4.14
CA PHE A 84 -0.12 -19.41 2.89
C PHE A 84 0.18 -17.93 3.10
N HIS A 85 -0.54 -17.28 3.99
CA HIS A 85 -0.46 -15.83 4.21
C HIS A 85 0.60 -15.43 5.24
N VAL A 86 0.80 -16.21 6.28
CA VAL A 86 1.78 -15.95 7.35
C VAL A 86 2.93 -16.92 7.23
N ARG A 87 4.07 -16.43 6.77
CA ARG A 87 5.22 -17.26 6.41
C ARG A 87 6.44 -16.94 7.26
N HIS A 88 7.26 -17.95 7.47
CA HIS A 88 8.51 -17.86 8.20
C HIS A 88 9.70 -17.90 7.24
N LEU A 89 10.64 -17.00 7.44
CA LEU A 89 11.91 -16.94 6.72
C LEU A 89 13.04 -16.74 7.72
N ALA A 90 14.18 -17.39 7.45
CA ALA A 90 15.41 -17.14 8.16
C ALA A 90 16.47 -16.60 7.18
N LEU A 91 17.16 -15.53 7.57
CA LEU A 91 18.28 -15.04 6.78
C LEU A 91 19.44 -16.04 6.82
N PRO A 92 20.20 -16.20 5.72
CA PRO A 92 21.44 -16.96 5.74
C PRO A 92 22.46 -16.26 6.63
N LYS A 93 23.35 -17.02 7.27
CA LYS A 93 24.46 -16.40 8.01
C LYS A 93 25.37 -15.60 7.07
N PRO A 94 25.84 -14.43 7.49
CA PRO A 94 25.86 -13.88 8.85
C PRO A 94 24.61 -13.13 9.29
N GLY A 95 23.56 -12.94 8.47
CA GLY A 95 22.36 -12.22 8.85
C GLY A 95 22.57 -10.70 8.92
N ASP A 96 23.23 -10.15 7.90
CA ASP A 96 23.53 -8.73 7.81
C ASP A 96 22.41 -7.92 7.11
N TRP A 97 22.51 -6.59 7.16
CA TRP A 97 21.57 -5.68 6.55
C TRP A 97 21.41 -5.91 5.05
N ARG A 98 22.49 -6.18 4.34
CA ARG A 98 22.46 -6.45 2.90
C ARG A 98 21.65 -7.70 2.56
N GLN A 99 21.79 -8.77 3.34
CA GLN A 99 21.01 -10.00 3.14
C GLN A 99 19.53 -9.75 3.40
N PHE A 100 19.23 -8.95 4.43
CA PHE A 100 17.87 -8.52 4.71
C PHE A 100 17.29 -7.71 3.55
N CYS A 101 17.99 -6.69 3.05
CA CYS A 101 17.55 -5.87 1.91
C CYS A 101 17.33 -6.70 0.65
N ILE A 102 18.21 -7.68 0.35
CA ILE A 102 18.02 -8.61 -0.77
C ILE A 102 16.73 -9.42 -0.59
N GLN A 103 16.47 -9.91 0.62
CA GLN A 103 15.26 -10.69 0.90
C GLN A 103 14.00 -9.86 0.74
N VAL A 104 13.96 -8.65 1.30
CA VAL A 104 12.85 -7.70 1.13
C VAL A 104 12.63 -7.37 -0.34
N SER A 105 13.70 -7.10 -1.11
CA SER A 105 13.62 -6.85 -2.54
C SER A 105 12.95 -8.00 -3.29
N ARG A 106 13.32 -9.24 -2.98
CA ARG A 106 12.73 -10.44 -3.59
C ARG A 106 11.26 -10.62 -3.25
N LEU A 107 10.89 -10.36 -2.00
CA LEU A 107 9.49 -10.43 -1.57
C LEU A 107 8.65 -9.33 -2.23
N HIS A 108 9.19 -8.13 -2.32
CA HIS A 108 8.50 -7.00 -2.95
C HIS A 108 8.37 -7.14 -4.47
N SER A 109 9.34 -7.73 -5.15
CA SER A 109 9.29 -7.94 -6.61
C SER A 109 8.23 -8.95 -7.05
N ARG A 110 7.76 -9.82 -6.16
CA ARG A 110 6.75 -10.84 -6.50
C ARG A 110 5.36 -10.25 -6.42
N PRO A 111 4.50 -10.41 -7.45
CA PRO A 111 3.10 -10.05 -7.34
C PRO A 111 2.39 -10.90 -6.29
N LEU A 112 1.26 -10.40 -5.79
CA LEU A 112 0.34 -11.17 -4.94
C LEU A 112 -0.47 -12.17 -5.80
N ASP A 113 -0.88 -13.29 -5.18
CA ASP A 113 -1.77 -14.24 -5.83
C ASP A 113 -3.22 -13.71 -5.83
N MET A 114 -3.67 -13.23 -6.99
CA MET A 114 -5.01 -12.65 -7.16
C MET A 114 -6.16 -13.64 -6.94
N SER A 115 -5.89 -14.94 -6.83
CA SER A 115 -6.90 -15.96 -6.53
C SER A 115 -7.21 -16.12 -5.03
N ARG A 116 -6.46 -15.41 -4.18
CA ARG A 116 -6.52 -15.45 -2.71
C ARG A 116 -6.76 -14.06 -2.12
N PRO A 117 -6.97 -13.93 -0.80
CA PRO A 117 -6.91 -12.63 -0.13
C PRO A 117 -5.58 -11.91 -0.42
N LEU A 118 -5.65 -10.62 -0.70
CA LEU A 118 -4.57 -9.86 -1.34
C LEU A 118 -3.56 -9.32 -0.32
N TRP A 119 -3.02 -10.19 0.51
CA TRP A 119 -1.99 -9.84 1.50
C TRP A 119 -1.08 -11.02 1.80
N GLU A 120 0.13 -10.73 2.26
CA GLU A 120 1.12 -11.68 2.77
C GLU A 120 1.88 -11.04 3.93
N LEU A 121 2.22 -11.83 4.93
CA LEU A 121 3.05 -11.44 6.06
C LEU A 121 4.19 -12.43 6.22
N TYR A 122 5.39 -11.91 6.33
CA TYR A 122 6.60 -12.71 6.54
C TYR A 122 7.24 -12.33 7.87
N VAL A 123 7.51 -13.32 8.69
CA VAL A 123 8.37 -13.20 9.86
C VAL A 123 9.77 -13.56 9.42
N ILE A 124 10.69 -12.62 9.49
CA ILE A 124 12.07 -12.78 9.03
C ILE A 124 12.97 -12.79 10.26
N GLU A 125 13.59 -13.91 10.53
CA GLU A 125 14.53 -14.12 11.65
C GLU A 125 15.97 -14.13 11.16
N GLY A 126 16.92 -14.07 12.09
CA GLY A 126 18.35 -14.15 11.79
C GLY A 126 18.98 -12.81 11.41
N LEU A 127 18.53 -11.71 12.01
CA LEU A 127 19.11 -10.37 11.86
C LEU A 127 20.32 -10.14 12.80
N ASP A 128 21.18 -11.15 12.97
CA ASP A 128 22.21 -11.21 14.02
C ASP A 128 23.37 -10.21 13.81
N LYS A 129 23.53 -9.70 12.59
CA LYS A 129 24.64 -8.80 12.20
C LYS A 129 24.11 -7.50 11.61
N VAL A 130 22.88 -7.12 11.91
CA VAL A 130 22.38 -5.81 11.56
C VAL A 130 22.89 -4.79 12.57
N GLU A 131 23.63 -3.80 12.08
CA GLU A 131 24.18 -2.74 12.94
C GLU A 131 23.07 -1.97 13.64
N GLY A 132 23.21 -1.76 14.95
CA GLY A 132 22.22 -1.07 15.78
C GLY A 132 21.08 -1.96 16.28
N PHE A 133 21.05 -3.27 15.91
CA PHE A 133 20.06 -4.21 16.42
C PHE A 133 20.71 -5.30 17.29
N PRO A 134 20.08 -5.68 18.41
CA PRO A 134 20.51 -6.80 19.22
C PRO A 134 20.40 -8.13 18.45
N ARG A 135 21.07 -9.14 18.96
CA ARG A 135 20.90 -10.52 18.48
C ARG A 135 19.46 -10.98 18.75
N ASP A 136 19.01 -11.93 17.97
CA ASP A 136 17.64 -12.49 18.02
C ASP A 136 16.54 -11.51 17.65
N SER A 137 16.87 -10.31 17.15
CA SER A 137 15.90 -9.41 16.52
C SER A 137 15.26 -10.07 15.30
N PHE A 138 13.99 -9.73 15.06
CA PHE A 138 13.26 -10.21 13.88
C PHE A 138 12.56 -9.06 13.17
N ALA A 139 12.16 -9.30 11.93
CA ALA A 139 11.36 -8.35 11.17
C ALA A 139 10.01 -8.95 10.79
N LEU A 140 8.98 -8.10 10.76
CA LEU A 140 7.73 -8.37 10.06
C LEU A 140 7.72 -7.61 8.76
N TYR A 141 7.57 -8.33 7.65
CA TYR A 141 7.34 -7.76 6.34
C TYR A 141 5.89 -8.04 5.96
N PHE A 142 5.07 -6.99 5.94
CA PHE A 142 3.67 -7.07 5.54
C PHE A 142 3.51 -6.48 4.14
N LYS A 143 2.85 -7.21 3.26
CA LYS A 143 2.56 -6.81 1.90
C LYS A 143 1.06 -6.93 1.64
N VAL A 144 0.46 -5.91 1.07
CA VAL A 144 -0.96 -5.86 0.75
C VAL A 144 -1.18 -5.11 -0.56
N HIS A 145 -2.17 -5.55 -1.34
CA HIS A 145 -2.53 -4.87 -2.57
C HIS A 145 -3.24 -3.55 -2.27
N HIS A 146 -2.91 -2.52 -3.02
CA HIS A 146 -3.45 -1.17 -2.81
C HIS A 146 -4.97 -1.08 -2.97
N CYS A 147 -5.59 -1.96 -3.76
CA CYS A 147 -7.05 -2.03 -3.86
C CYS A 147 -7.73 -2.50 -2.56
N ALA A 148 -7.00 -3.16 -1.67
CA ALA A 148 -7.55 -3.67 -0.41
C ALA A 148 -7.47 -2.64 0.72
N MET A 149 -6.40 -1.86 0.75
CA MET A 149 -6.18 -0.80 1.72
C MET A 149 -5.05 0.13 1.29
N ASP A 150 -5.12 1.38 1.75
CA ASP A 150 -4.04 2.34 1.64
C ASP A 150 -2.97 2.13 2.72
N GLU A 151 -1.87 2.84 2.61
CA GLU A 151 -0.75 2.79 3.54
C GLU A 151 -1.17 3.12 4.98
N PHE A 152 -2.03 4.13 5.16
CA PHE A 152 -2.51 4.55 6.48
C PHE A 152 -3.35 3.47 7.14
N THR A 153 -4.26 2.83 6.38
CA THR A 153 -5.06 1.70 6.87
C THR A 153 -4.18 0.51 7.21
N ALA A 154 -3.20 0.19 6.37
CA ALA A 154 -2.27 -0.90 6.61
C ALA A 154 -1.45 -0.66 7.88
N GLN A 155 -1.00 0.57 8.10
CA GLN A 155 -0.28 0.96 9.31
C GLN A 155 -1.16 0.87 10.56
N GLU A 156 -2.38 1.44 10.52
CA GLU A 156 -3.34 1.35 11.63
C GLU A 156 -3.68 -0.11 11.99
N LEU A 157 -3.90 -0.93 10.96
CA LEU A 157 -4.19 -2.35 11.13
C LEU A 157 -3.04 -3.07 11.82
N LEU A 158 -1.81 -2.89 11.35
CA LEU A 158 -0.64 -3.50 11.98
C LEU A 158 -0.43 -2.98 13.41
N GLN A 159 -0.62 -1.68 13.64
CA GLN A 159 -0.56 -1.12 14.99
C GLN A 159 -1.60 -1.74 15.92
N SER A 160 -2.81 -2.03 15.42
CA SER A 160 -3.86 -2.70 16.21
C SER A 160 -3.52 -4.15 16.57
N LEU A 161 -2.64 -4.78 15.80
CA LEU A 161 -2.13 -6.12 16.10
C LEU A 161 -1.07 -6.10 17.22
N HIS A 162 -0.50 -4.93 17.53
CA HIS A 162 0.49 -4.79 18.61
C HIS A 162 -0.19 -4.58 19.94
N SER A 163 0.31 -5.24 20.98
CA SER A 163 -0.05 -4.98 22.37
C SER A 163 0.92 -3.94 22.93
N GLN A 164 0.43 -2.82 23.45
CA GLN A 164 1.27 -1.78 24.05
C GLN A 164 1.83 -2.18 25.43
N LEU A 165 1.34 -3.24 26.03
CA LEU A 165 1.76 -3.72 27.35
C LEU A 165 2.32 -5.14 27.22
N ALA A 166 3.60 -5.29 27.53
CA ALA A 166 4.32 -6.58 27.52
C ALA A 166 3.67 -7.67 28.39
N ASN A 167 2.82 -7.30 29.34
CA ASN A 167 2.18 -8.20 30.31
C ASN A 167 0.72 -8.57 29.99
N THR A 168 0.19 -8.21 28.84
CA THR A 168 -1.21 -8.51 28.50
C THR A 168 -1.36 -9.90 27.85
N ARG A 169 -0.74 -10.94 28.46
CA ARG A 169 -1.04 -12.34 28.09
C ARG A 169 -2.48 -12.75 28.44
N GLN A 170 -3.30 -11.89 29.07
CA GLN A 170 -4.62 -12.23 29.62
C GLN A 170 -5.76 -11.25 29.33
N HIS A 171 -5.62 -10.32 28.43
CA HIS A 171 -6.84 -9.70 27.92
C HIS A 171 -7.23 -10.42 26.63
N GLU A 172 -8.04 -11.47 26.80
CA GLU A 172 -9.04 -11.82 25.80
C GLU A 172 -9.75 -10.52 25.44
N SER A 173 -9.25 -9.89 24.38
CA SER A 173 -10.02 -8.85 23.73
C SER A 173 -11.35 -9.49 23.44
N SER A 174 -12.38 -8.96 24.04
CA SER A 174 -13.73 -9.02 23.51
C SER A 174 -13.68 -8.41 22.11
N SER A 175 -13.03 -9.10 21.19
CA SER A 175 -13.25 -8.92 19.78
C SER A 175 -14.75 -9.15 19.65
N GLN A 176 -15.50 -8.05 19.51
CA GLN A 176 -16.86 -8.12 19.05
C GLN A 176 -16.78 -8.97 17.80
N HIS A 177 -17.15 -10.23 17.92
CA HIS A 177 -17.42 -11.09 16.78
C HIS A 177 -18.53 -10.35 16.00
N ILE A 178 -18.11 -9.48 15.09
CA ILE A 178 -19.03 -9.02 14.06
C ILE A 178 -19.39 -10.31 13.35
N ALA A 179 -20.61 -10.78 13.57
CA ALA A 179 -21.13 -11.98 12.96
C ALA A 179 -21.00 -11.77 11.43
N HIS A 180 -19.94 -12.30 10.87
CA HIS A 180 -19.69 -12.18 9.44
C HIS A 180 -20.68 -13.05 8.70
N LEU A 181 -21.61 -12.41 7.98
CA LEU A 181 -22.49 -13.12 7.05
C LEU A 181 -21.65 -13.53 5.83
N PRO A 182 -21.56 -14.85 5.53
CA PRO A 182 -20.74 -15.34 4.43
C PRO A 182 -21.08 -14.62 3.11
N SER A 183 -20.08 -14.04 2.49
CA SER A 183 -20.21 -13.35 1.21
C SER A 183 -19.87 -14.31 0.06
N ASN A 184 -20.91 -14.92 -0.53
CA ASN A 184 -20.72 -15.75 -1.70
C ASN A 184 -20.58 -14.92 -2.98
N ALA A 185 -19.79 -15.42 -3.93
CA ALA A 185 -19.73 -14.83 -5.27
C ALA A 185 -21.10 -14.91 -5.95
N PRO A 186 -21.55 -13.85 -6.66
CA PRO A 186 -22.72 -13.93 -7.52
C PRO A 186 -22.52 -14.97 -8.63
N ALA A 187 -23.58 -15.51 -9.17
CA ALA A 187 -23.48 -16.32 -10.38
C ALA A 187 -22.92 -15.48 -11.54
N PRO A 188 -22.10 -16.06 -12.44
CA PRO A 188 -21.53 -15.30 -13.57
C PRO A 188 -22.57 -14.56 -14.41
N LEU A 189 -23.73 -15.18 -14.63
CA LEU A 189 -24.85 -14.55 -15.36
C LEU A 189 -25.42 -13.36 -14.59
N GLU A 190 -25.52 -13.46 -13.28
CA GLU A 190 -25.97 -12.35 -12.42
C GLU A 190 -24.98 -11.18 -12.45
N MET A 191 -23.69 -11.46 -12.44
CA MET A 191 -22.65 -10.42 -12.60
C MET A 191 -22.79 -9.69 -13.94
N VAL A 192 -23.01 -10.44 -15.04
CA VAL A 192 -23.24 -9.85 -16.37
C VAL A 192 -24.47 -8.97 -16.39
N LEU A 193 -25.61 -9.47 -15.90
CA LEU A 193 -26.86 -8.70 -15.86
C LEU A 193 -26.72 -7.45 -15.01
N ARG A 194 -26.12 -7.55 -13.85
CA ARG A 194 -25.86 -6.37 -12.98
C ARG A 194 -24.91 -5.38 -13.65
N GLY A 195 -23.86 -5.86 -14.29
CA GLY A 195 -22.91 -5.02 -15.01
C GLY A 195 -23.56 -4.24 -16.14
N VAL A 196 -24.39 -4.90 -16.96
CA VAL A 196 -25.16 -4.24 -18.03
C VAL A 196 -26.10 -3.19 -17.45
N LEU A 197 -26.83 -3.50 -16.38
CA LEU A 197 -27.76 -2.57 -15.73
C LEU A 197 -27.00 -1.38 -15.10
N ASN A 198 -25.92 -1.64 -14.35
CA ASN A 198 -25.12 -0.61 -13.72
C ASN A 198 -24.52 0.35 -14.75
N ASN A 199 -23.95 -0.18 -15.84
CA ASN A 199 -23.38 0.64 -16.90
C ASN A 199 -24.46 1.45 -17.63
N SER A 200 -25.66 0.87 -17.87
CA SER A 200 -26.77 1.58 -18.48
C SER A 200 -27.27 2.72 -17.59
N VAL A 201 -27.43 2.47 -16.30
CA VAL A 201 -27.84 3.50 -15.32
C VAL A 201 -26.75 4.57 -15.17
N ARG A 202 -25.48 4.17 -15.13
CA ARG A 202 -24.34 5.09 -15.05
C ARG A 202 -24.27 5.98 -16.29
N THR A 203 -24.41 5.40 -17.47
CA THR A 203 -24.43 6.13 -18.75
C THR A 203 -25.62 7.09 -18.81
N LEU A 204 -26.82 6.62 -18.43
CA LEU A 204 -28.01 7.47 -18.37
C LEU A 204 -27.84 8.63 -17.39
N ARG A 205 -27.28 8.36 -16.19
CA ARG A 205 -26.99 9.40 -15.18
C ARG A 205 -26.00 10.43 -15.72
N LEU A 206 -24.92 9.99 -16.38
CA LEU A 206 -23.98 10.88 -17.02
C LEU A 206 -24.64 11.71 -18.14
N MET A 207 -25.48 11.10 -18.97
CA MET A 207 -26.24 11.81 -20.00
C MET A 207 -27.20 12.87 -19.41
N LEU A 208 -27.92 12.53 -18.34
CA LEU A 208 -28.82 13.45 -17.66
C LEU A 208 -28.05 14.60 -16.97
N GLN A 209 -26.94 14.29 -16.31
CA GLN A 209 -26.07 15.31 -15.72
C GLN A 209 -25.41 16.17 -16.80
N SER A 210 -25.07 15.58 -17.95
CA SER A 210 -24.54 16.31 -19.10
C SER A 210 -25.57 17.21 -19.75
N ALA A 211 -26.83 16.79 -19.86
CA ALA A 211 -27.93 17.58 -20.42
C ALA A 211 -28.20 18.85 -19.61
N SER A 212 -28.10 18.79 -18.27
CA SER A 212 -28.26 19.95 -17.40
C SER A 212 -27.08 20.92 -17.42
N ASN A 213 -25.87 20.45 -17.82
CA ASN A 213 -24.64 21.20 -17.80
C ASN A 213 -23.96 21.36 -19.19
N MET A 214 -24.72 21.20 -20.27
CA MET A 214 -24.17 21.19 -21.63
C MET A 214 -23.35 22.46 -21.97
N ARG A 215 -23.74 23.62 -21.43
CA ARG A 215 -22.94 24.86 -21.57
C ARG A 215 -21.64 24.85 -20.78
N THR A 216 -21.59 24.11 -19.68
CA THR A 216 -20.39 23.97 -18.86
C THR A 216 -19.48 22.86 -19.42
N LEU A 217 -20.07 21.78 -19.92
CA LEU A 217 -19.36 20.68 -20.57
C LEU A 217 -18.67 21.11 -21.85
N SER A 218 -19.31 21.93 -22.71
CA SER A 218 -18.62 22.47 -23.90
C SER A 218 -17.40 23.29 -23.49
N LYS A 219 -17.48 24.10 -22.42
CA LYS A 219 -16.33 24.85 -21.90
C LYS A 219 -15.27 23.96 -21.28
N ILE A 220 -15.66 22.87 -20.60
CA ILE A 220 -14.72 21.90 -20.01
C ILE A 220 -14.07 21.07 -21.11
N VAL A 221 -14.81 20.57 -22.08
CA VAL A 221 -14.26 19.82 -23.23
C VAL A 221 -13.34 20.73 -24.06
N THR A 222 -13.75 21.97 -24.30
CA THR A 222 -12.89 22.94 -25.00
C THR A 222 -11.63 23.27 -24.18
N ARG A 223 -11.74 23.45 -22.87
CA ARG A 223 -10.58 23.66 -21.99
C ARG A 223 -9.71 22.41 -21.88
N LEU A 224 -10.31 21.22 -21.83
CA LEU A 224 -9.57 19.96 -21.78
C LEU A 224 -8.86 19.68 -23.11
N SER A 225 -9.53 19.92 -24.24
CA SER A 225 -8.89 19.79 -25.57
C SER A 225 -7.81 20.84 -25.79
N ILE A 226 -8.00 22.08 -25.31
CA ILE A 226 -6.96 23.11 -25.34
C ILE A 226 -5.80 22.73 -24.39
N ARG A 227 -6.09 22.22 -23.21
CA ARG A 227 -5.06 21.73 -22.29
C ARG A 227 -4.32 20.51 -22.85
N MET A 228 -5.05 19.51 -23.39
CA MET A 228 -4.41 18.36 -24.04
C MET A 228 -3.60 18.78 -25.27
N ALA A 229 -4.04 19.79 -26.01
CA ALA A 229 -3.26 20.37 -27.11
C ALA A 229 -2.08 21.22 -26.60
N GLN A 230 -2.23 21.94 -25.50
CA GLN A 230 -1.14 22.65 -24.84
C GLN A 230 -0.16 21.68 -24.17
N ASP A 231 -0.65 20.66 -23.47
CA ASP A 231 0.18 19.60 -22.91
C ASP A 231 0.90 18.79 -24.00
N ALA A 232 0.30 18.62 -25.19
CA ALA A 232 0.96 18.02 -26.34
C ALA A 232 2.01 18.94 -26.95
N VAL A 233 1.77 20.26 -26.97
CA VAL A 233 2.71 21.27 -27.47
C VAL A 233 3.77 21.60 -26.38
N GLU A 234 3.37 21.63 -25.11
CA GLU A 234 4.30 21.77 -23.98
C GLU A 234 5.04 20.49 -23.69
N GLY A 235 4.48 19.31 -24.03
CA GLY A 235 5.16 18.01 -23.99
C GLY A 235 6.28 17.89 -25.03
N GLU A 236 6.20 18.64 -26.14
CA GLU A 236 7.32 18.81 -27.05
C GLU A 236 8.30 19.93 -26.62
N GLN A 237 7.88 20.84 -25.74
CA GLN A 237 8.72 21.91 -25.16
C GLN A 237 9.08 21.73 -23.70
N SER A 238 8.34 20.90 -22.96
CA SER A 238 8.84 20.33 -21.72
C SER A 238 9.97 19.39 -22.12
N GLY A 239 11.15 20.00 -22.28
CA GLY A 239 12.36 19.25 -22.56
C GLY A 239 12.34 18.05 -21.66
N ASP A 240 12.20 16.93 -22.28
CA ASP A 240 12.21 15.62 -21.69
C ASP A 240 13.31 15.64 -20.63
N SER A 241 12.91 15.81 -19.36
CA SER A 241 13.84 15.55 -18.29
C SER A 241 13.99 14.02 -18.30
N SER A 242 14.75 13.54 -19.29
CA SER A 242 15.08 12.13 -19.46
C SER A 242 16.04 11.73 -18.35
N ASN A 243 15.60 11.96 -17.12
CA ASN A 243 16.27 11.43 -15.97
C ASN A 243 15.86 9.97 -15.79
N ARG A 244 16.67 9.21 -15.12
CA ARG A 244 16.43 7.76 -14.87
C ARG A 244 15.15 7.46 -14.10
N PHE A 245 14.54 8.44 -13.43
CA PHE A 245 13.28 8.26 -12.69
C PHE A 245 12.06 8.26 -13.64
N SER A 246 12.20 8.79 -14.85
CA SER A 246 11.14 8.85 -15.87
C SER A 246 11.15 7.63 -16.81
N GLN A 247 12.09 6.68 -16.63
CA GLN A 247 12.20 5.52 -17.49
C GLN A 247 11.18 4.44 -17.13
N PRO A 248 10.76 3.59 -18.10
CA PRO A 248 9.90 2.46 -17.83
C PRO A 248 10.51 1.54 -16.76
N LEU A 249 9.69 1.08 -15.84
CA LEU A 249 10.11 0.20 -14.74
C LEU A 249 10.32 -1.23 -15.25
N SER A 250 11.34 -1.91 -14.73
CA SER A 250 11.48 -3.37 -14.85
C SER A 250 10.74 -4.06 -13.70
N ALA A 251 10.57 -5.38 -13.77
CA ALA A 251 9.98 -6.15 -12.67
C ALA A 251 10.93 -6.27 -11.45
N ALA A 252 12.23 -6.03 -11.64
CA ALA A 252 13.21 -6.08 -10.56
C ALA A 252 13.04 -4.89 -9.60
N ARG A 253 13.18 -5.16 -8.32
CA ARG A 253 13.17 -4.14 -7.26
C ARG A 253 14.44 -4.27 -6.42
N VAL A 254 14.89 -3.14 -5.92
CA VAL A 254 15.96 -3.04 -4.95
C VAL A 254 15.42 -2.30 -3.74
N PHE A 255 15.66 -2.83 -2.58
CA PHE A 255 15.34 -2.20 -1.30
C PHE A 255 16.66 -1.83 -0.60
N GLU A 256 16.71 -0.65 -0.08
CA GLU A 256 17.79 -0.17 0.80
C GLU A 256 17.19 0.76 1.85
N GLY A 257 17.82 0.90 2.97
CA GLY A 257 17.37 1.76 4.05
C GLY A 257 18.49 2.13 5.00
N THR A 258 18.26 3.17 5.76
CA THR A 258 19.15 3.61 6.82
C THR A 258 18.32 4.12 8.00
N PHE A 259 18.96 4.22 9.16
CA PHE A 259 18.31 4.61 10.41
C PHE A 259 18.82 5.97 10.83
N TYR A 260 17.90 6.81 11.25
CA TYR A 260 18.19 8.10 11.86
C TYR A 260 17.55 8.16 13.23
N PRO A 261 18.23 8.71 14.25
CA PRO A 261 17.57 9.02 15.52
C PRO A 261 16.36 9.93 15.28
N ARG A 262 15.21 9.56 15.82
CA ARG A 262 13.98 10.35 15.66
C ARG A 262 14.18 11.80 16.11
N GLN A 263 14.88 12.00 17.24
CA GLN A 263 15.17 13.32 17.76
C GLN A 263 15.88 14.21 16.74
N LEU A 264 16.81 13.65 15.97
CA LEU A 264 17.52 14.39 14.92
C LEU A 264 16.56 14.92 13.85
N ILE A 265 15.58 14.11 13.43
CA ILE A 265 14.60 14.52 12.42
C ILE A 265 13.63 15.56 12.99
N ASP A 266 13.21 15.39 14.23
CA ASP A 266 12.34 16.34 14.92
C ASP A 266 13.05 17.69 15.14
N ASP A 267 14.35 17.69 15.48
CA ASP A 267 15.16 18.89 15.61
C ASP A 267 15.29 19.64 14.27
N TYR A 268 15.49 18.91 13.16
CA TYR A 268 15.49 19.52 11.82
C TYR A 268 14.13 20.13 11.46
N ALA A 269 13.03 19.46 11.78
CA ALA A 269 11.70 20.01 11.52
C ALA A 269 11.49 21.33 12.27
N GLN A 270 11.99 21.46 13.49
CA GLN A 270 11.85 22.67 14.33
C GLN A 270 12.62 23.90 13.80
N LEU A 271 13.59 23.72 12.88
CA LEU A 271 14.30 24.83 12.26
C LEU A 271 13.38 25.74 11.43
N VAL A 272 12.25 25.22 10.98
CA VAL A 272 11.26 25.99 10.19
C VAL A 272 9.93 26.02 10.94
N PRO A 273 9.42 27.22 11.31
CA PRO A 273 8.15 27.34 12.00
C PRO A 273 7.00 26.66 11.23
N GLY A 274 6.27 25.77 11.90
CA GLY A 274 5.16 25.02 11.30
C GLY A 274 5.56 23.82 10.45
N ALA A 275 6.84 23.51 10.29
CA ALA A 275 7.27 22.29 9.64
C ALA A 275 7.01 21.06 10.53
N THR A 276 6.78 19.93 9.89
CA THR A 276 6.54 18.62 10.52
C THR A 276 7.67 17.66 10.18
N THR A 277 7.75 16.54 10.87
CA THR A 277 8.66 15.42 10.55
C THR A 277 8.56 15.04 9.08
N THR A 278 7.35 15.03 8.50
CA THR A 278 7.14 14.75 7.07
C THR A 278 7.85 15.74 6.17
N HIS A 279 7.79 17.06 6.49
CA HIS A 279 8.50 18.08 5.73
C HIS A 279 10.02 17.88 5.80
N ALA A 280 10.55 17.54 6.97
CA ALA A 280 11.97 17.24 7.13
C ALA A 280 12.40 16.02 6.30
N MET A 281 11.61 14.95 6.31
CA MET A 281 11.89 13.76 5.50
C MET A 281 11.83 14.04 4.00
N LEU A 282 10.88 14.85 3.54
CA LEU A 282 10.79 15.26 2.13
C LEU A 282 12.01 16.09 1.71
N ALA A 283 12.48 17.01 2.57
CA ALA A 283 13.66 17.80 2.30
C ALA A 283 14.91 16.91 2.18
N ILE A 284 15.05 15.91 3.07
CA ILE A 284 16.14 14.93 3.02
C ILE A 284 16.08 14.11 1.72
N CYS A 285 14.89 13.61 1.36
CA CYS A 285 14.70 12.85 0.12
C CYS A 285 15.00 13.71 -1.13
N GLY A 286 14.50 14.94 -1.16
CA GLY A 286 14.74 15.86 -2.26
C GLY A 286 16.22 16.15 -2.47
N GLU A 287 16.95 16.42 -1.39
CA GLU A 287 18.39 16.66 -1.46
C GLU A 287 19.16 15.40 -1.87
N ALA A 288 18.78 14.22 -1.36
CA ALA A 288 19.39 12.97 -1.76
C ALA A 288 19.19 12.71 -3.27
N MET A 289 18.01 12.98 -3.82
CA MET A 289 17.73 12.85 -5.25
C MET A 289 18.52 13.88 -6.07
N ARG A 290 18.63 15.12 -5.60
CA ARG A 290 19.44 16.14 -6.24
C ARG A 290 20.92 15.72 -6.35
N LEU A 291 21.51 15.30 -5.25
CA LEU A 291 22.90 14.83 -5.20
C LEU A 291 23.12 13.59 -6.08
N TYR A 292 22.13 12.70 -6.13
CA TYR A 292 22.20 11.51 -6.96
C TYR A 292 22.18 11.86 -8.44
N LEU A 293 21.28 12.74 -8.89
CA LEU A 293 21.21 13.19 -10.29
C LEU A 293 22.44 13.99 -10.69
N GLU A 294 22.93 14.87 -9.81
CA GLU A 294 24.16 15.62 -10.01
C GLU A 294 25.37 14.70 -10.24
N LYS A 295 25.52 13.66 -9.39
CA LYS A 295 26.58 12.65 -9.54
C LYS A 295 26.53 11.92 -10.88
N HIS A 296 25.36 11.78 -11.47
CA HIS A 296 25.17 11.11 -12.75
C HIS A 296 25.14 12.07 -13.96
N GLY A 297 25.25 13.39 -13.73
CA GLY A 297 25.17 14.39 -14.80
C GLY A 297 23.75 14.52 -15.39
N GLU A 298 22.73 14.13 -14.64
CA GLU A 298 21.32 14.11 -15.07
C GLU A 298 20.45 15.17 -14.32
N LEU A 299 21.09 16.07 -13.56
CA LEU A 299 20.38 17.17 -12.90
C LEU A 299 19.92 18.18 -13.98
N GLY A 300 18.63 18.20 -14.26
CA GLY A 300 18.01 19.11 -15.21
C GLY A 300 17.59 20.44 -14.58
N GLU A 301 17.14 21.39 -15.42
CA GLU A 301 16.61 22.67 -14.96
C GLU A 301 15.15 22.56 -14.44
N VAL A 302 14.45 21.46 -14.82
CA VAL A 302 13.06 21.22 -14.40
C VAL A 302 13.04 20.57 -13.02
N PRO A 303 12.28 21.16 -12.07
CA PRO A 303 12.19 20.58 -10.73
C PRO A 303 11.55 19.20 -10.74
N LEU A 304 12.02 18.31 -9.88
CA LEU A 304 11.36 17.04 -9.62
C LEU A 304 10.00 17.29 -8.98
N ARG A 305 9.03 16.46 -9.33
CA ARG A 305 7.69 16.48 -8.74
C ARG A 305 7.49 15.21 -7.91
N ALA A 306 7.03 15.36 -6.68
CA ALA A 306 6.65 14.24 -5.84
C ALA A 306 5.12 14.16 -5.71
N LEU A 307 4.60 12.95 -5.73
CA LEU A 307 3.20 12.66 -5.40
C LEU A 307 3.15 12.17 -3.96
N LEU A 308 2.40 12.87 -3.14
CA LEU A 308 2.22 12.53 -1.74
C LEU A 308 0.79 12.06 -1.51
N GLU A 309 0.66 10.91 -0.90
CA GLU A 309 -0.61 10.44 -0.38
C GLU A 309 -0.95 11.20 0.91
N VAL A 310 -2.12 11.79 0.95
CA VAL A 310 -2.63 12.52 2.12
C VAL A 310 -3.86 11.82 2.63
N ASN A 311 -3.85 11.48 3.92
CA ASN A 311 -5.01 10.90 4.58
C ASN A 311 -6.14 11.94 4.67
N VAL A 312 -7.27 11.69 4.00
CA VAL A 312 -8.45 12.56 3.99
C VAL A 312 -9.57 12.06 4.90
N ARG A 313 -9.28 11.10 5.78
CA ARG A 313 -10.27 10.60 6.73
C ARG A 313 -10.64 11.66 7.75
N ASN A 314 -11.93 11.74 8.05
CA ASN A 314 -12.40 12.55 9.16
C ASN A 314 -11.96 11.92 10.49
N ALA A 315 -11.53 12.73 11.44
CA ALA A 315 -11.21 12.29 12.79
C ALA A 315 -12.42 11.51 13.39
N GLY A 316 -12.24 10.23 13.69
CA GLY A 316 -13.27 9.34 14.22
C GLY A 316 -13.88 8.34 13.22
N ALA A 317 -13.54 8.38 11.95
CA ALA A 317 -13.96 7.38 10.97
C ALA A 317 -12.95 6.21 10.96
N HIS A 318 -13.17 5.21 11.78
CA HIS A 318 -12.38 3.96 11.80
C HIS A 318 -12.87 2.98 10.73
N ALA A 319 -12.82 3.36 9.46
CA ALA A 319 -13.10 2.43 8.38
C ALA A 319 -11.80 1.66 8.04
N LEU A 320 -11.73 0.41 8.46
CA LEU A 320 -10.61 -0.51 8.18
C LEU A 320 -10.65 -1.10 6.76
N VAL A 321 -11.33 -0.44 5.81
CA VAL A 321 -11.50 -0.96 4.44
C VAL A 321 -11.54 0.19 3.46
N GLY A 322 -10.85 0.01 2.32
CA GLY A 322 -10.85 0.95 1.20
C GLY A 322 -9.82 2.08 1.33
N ASN A 323 -9.52 2.71 0.19
CA ASN A 323 -8.61 3.84 0.12
C ASN A 323 -9.33 5.14 0.49
N ARG A 324 -8.70 5.95 1.33
CA ARG A 324 -9.18 7.28 1.75
C ARG A 324 -8.03 8.28 1.68
N ILE A 325 -7.42 8.34 0.50
CA ILE A 325 -6.27 9.19 0.22
C ILE A 325 -6.60 10.20 -0.86
N ALA A 326 -6.00 11.39 -0.75
CA ALA A 326 -5.87 12.34 -1.84
C ALA A 326 -4.40 12.40 -2.25
N ILE A 327 -4.15 12.57 -3.54
CA ILE A 327 -2.80 12.75 -4.06
C ILE A 327 -2.53 14.24 -4.15
N ASN A 328 -1.50 14.71 -3.46
CA ASN A 328 -1.02 16.08 -3.55
C ASN A 328 0.32 16.10 -4.30
N GLN A 329 0.46 17.04 -5.22
CA GLN A 329 1.70 17.24 -5.97
C GLN A 329 2.54 18.31 -5.29
N VAL A 330 3.79 17.99 -4.98
CA VAL A 330 4.77 18.84 -4.32
C VAL A 330 5.99 19.03 -5.21
#